data_25fbc11598b9b086f208bde9f1406ff6
#
_entry.id   25fbc11598b9b086f208bde9f1406ff6
#
_cell.length_a   1.000
_cell.length_b   1.000
_cell.length_c   1.000
_cell.angle_alpha   90.00
_cell.angle_beta   90.00
_cell.angle_gamma   90.00
#
_symmetry.space_group_name_H-M   'P 1'
#
loop_
_entity.id
_entity.type
_entity.pdbx_description
1 polymer ?
#
loop_
_entity_poly.entity_id
_entity_poly.type
_entity_poly.pdbx_seq_one_letter_code
_entity_poly.pdbx_strand_id
1 'polypeptide(L)'
;MNRFAHVPLGIAAILISLSGLPAAAEAAPAQVQDTARHLYDRVMEEFKHRDYEAALAGFRFFLELHGQTSLAANAQYWVGECQFRMGRYKEALNAFYNVVSYYPLSPKLAASTLKIGQTYTRLKDHEKARMMYEQVIDKYPDSPEAEVARKAVEAEAAKTEFSP
;
A
#
# COMPACT_ATOMS: atom_id res chain seq x y z
N MET A 1 37.90 -55.35 53.11
CA MET A 1 38.95 -54.35 52.88
C MET A 1 38.92 -54.05 51.39
N ASN A 2 38.06 -53.13 50.96
CA ASN A 2 37.95 -52.75 49.55
C ASN A 2 38.14 -51.24 49.44
N ARG A 3 39.21 -50.88 48.75
CA ARG A 3 39.50 -49.48 48.39
C ARG A 3 38.92 -49.25 47.00
N PHE A 4 37.84 -48.46 46.93
CA PHE A 4 37.35 -47.93 45.66
C PHE A 4 38.03 -46.62 45.39
N ALA A 5 38.81 -46.61 44.34
CA ALA A 5 39.43 -45.43 43.82
C ALA A 5 38.40 -44.55 43.07
N HIS A 6 38.21 -43.32 43.50
CA HIS A 6 37.42 -42.33 42.78
C HIS A 6 38.21 -41.86 41.58
N VAL A 7 37.65 -42.06 40.41
CA VAL A 7 38.07 -41.42 39.15
C VAL A 7 37.25 -40.15 38.95
N PRO A 8 37.82 -38.97 38.88
CA PRO A 8 37.05 -37.77 38.54
C PRO A 8 36.79 -37.78 37.02
N LEU A 9 35.55 -37.84 36.63
CA LEU A 9 35.11 -37.51 35.26
C LEU A 9 35.33 -36.02 35.04
N GLY A 10 36.38 -35.65 34.35
CA GLY A 10 36.58 -34.32 33.81
C GLY A 10 35.58 -34.09 32.63
N ILE A 11 34.54 -33.33 32.91
CA ILE A 11 33.69 -32.81 31.86
C ILE A 11 34.48 -31.70 31.14
N ALA A 12 35.11 -32.10 30.02
CA ALA A 12 35.65 -31.11 29.09
C ALA A 12 34.48 -30.39 28.41
N ALA A 13 34.16 -29.19 28.89
CA ALA A 13 33.23 -28.29 28.22
C ALA A 13 33.90 -27.86 26.90
N ILE A 14 33.48 -28.48 25.81
CA ILE A 14 33.82 -28.00 24.47
C ILE A 14 33.05 -26.70 24.28
N LEU A 15 33.73 -25.57 24.52
CA LEU A 15 33.29 -24.25 24.05
C LEU A 15 33.42 -24.25 22.53
N ILE A 16 32.35 -24.64 21.84
CA ILE A 16 32.22 -24.35 20.41
C ILE A 16 32.05 -22.83 20.33
N SER A 17 33.15 -22.13 20.06
CA SER A 17 33.10 -20.73 19.69
C SER A 17 32.36 -20.62 18.36
N LEU A 18 31.13 -20.15 18.41
CA LEU A 18 30.27 -19.83 17.25
C LEU A 18 30.72 -18.50 16.61
N SER A 19 32.02 -18.37 16.38
CA SER A 19 32.63 -17.22 15.70
C SER A 19 32.89 -17.58 14.25
N GLY A 20 31.85 -17.48 13.41
CA GLY A 20 32.03 -17.76 11.97
C GLY A 20 30.77 -17.90 11.15
N LEU A 21 29.59 -17.61 11.67
CA LEU A 21 28.48 -17.28 10.78
C LEU A 21 28.74 -15.85 10.28
N PRO A 22 28.89 -15.65 8.95
CA PRO A 22 28.78 -14.31 8.45
C PRO A 22 27.39 -13.86 8.92
N ALA A 23 27.33 -12.76 9.69
CA ALA A 23 26.09 -12.08 9.93
C ALA A 23 25.49 -11.87 8.54
N ALA A 24 24.53 -12.73 8.18
CA ALA A 24 23.63 -12.41 7.09
C ALA A 24 23.09 -11.06 7.50
N ALA A 25 23.61 -10.03 6.83
CA ALA A 25 23.37 -8.64 7.19
C ALA A 25 21.87 -8.47 7.15
N GLU A 26 21.25 -8.50 8.31
CA GLU A 26 19.92 -7.98 8.51
C GLU A 26 20.04 -6.54 8.06
N ALA A 27 19.62 -6.29 6.81
CA ALA A 27 19.80 -4.98 6.20
C ALA A 27 19.21 -3.97 7.16
N ALA A 28 20.05 -3.03 7.64
CA ALA A 28 19.63 -2.08 8.64
C ALA A 28 18.32 -1.41 8.16
N PRO A 29 17.36 -1.11 9.04
CA PRO A 29 16.04 -0.56 8.63
C PRO A 29 16.16 0.62 7.67
N ALA A 30 17.20 1.45 7.81
CA ALA A 30 17.50 2.55 6.89
C ALA A 30 17.84 2.06 5.47
N GLN A 31 18.61 1.01 5.31
CA GLN A 31 18.99 0.47 3.99
C GLN A 31 17.78 -0.14 3.26
N VAL A 32 16.87 -0.78 3.99
CA VAL A 32 15.60 -1.29 3.43
C VAL A 32 14.74 -0.14 2.95
N GLN A 33 14.65 0.95 3.71
CA GLN A 33 13.89 2.14 3.34
C GLN A 33 14.50 2.82 2.10
N ASP A 34 15.82 2.93 2.01
CA ASP A 34 16.49 3.51 0.83
C ASP A 34 16.26 2.67 -0.42
N THR A 35 16.40 1.33 -0.31
CA THR A 35 16.14 0.41 -1.42
C THR A 35 14.68 0.49 -1.88
N ALA A 36 13.74 0.52 -0.94
CA ALA A 36 12.32 0.69 -1.23
C ALA A 36 12.04 2.02 -1.92
N ARG A 37 12.66 3.12 -1.46
CA ARG A 37 12.53 4.43 -2.08
C ARG A 37 13.01 4.42 -3.52
N HIS A 38 14.19 3.92 -3.78
CA HIS A 38 14.76 3.85 -5.14
C HIS A 38 13.89 3.01 -6.10
N LEU A 39 13.37 1.87 -5.63
CA LEU A 39 12.46 1.07 -6.44
C LEU A 39 11.16 1.84 -6.74
N TYR A 40 10.56 2.44 -5.69
CA TYR A 40 9.34 3.21 -5.82
C TYR A 40 9.49 4.38 -6.82
N ASP A 41 10.56 5.17 -6.70
CA ASP A 41 10.81 6.32 -7.55
C ASP A 41 11.01 5.90 -9.01
N ARG A 42 11.71 4.80 -9.27
CA ARG A 42 11.86 4.24 -10.63
C ARG A 42 10.51 3.83 -11.23
N VAL A 43 9.65 3.15 -10.47
CA VAL A 43 8.32 2.75 -10.94
C VAL A 43 7.42 3.98 -11.17
N MET A 44 7.59 5.04 -10.38
CA MET A 44 6.89 6.31 -10.60
C MET A 44 7.25 6.97 -11.94
N GLU A 45 8.47 6.81 -12.43
CA GLU A 45 8.83 7.31 -13.76
C GLU A 45 8.05 6.59 -14.87
N GLU A 46 7.86 5.25 -14.77
CA GLU A 46 7.00 4.52 -15.72
C GLU A 46 5.57 5.08 -15.75
N PHE A 47 5.00 5.35 -14.55
CA PHE A 47 3.68 5.97 -14.45
C PHE A 47 3.64 7.36 -15.09
N LYS A 48 4.65 8.20 -14.89
CA LYS A 48 4.75 9.54 -15.50
C LYS A 48 4.85 9.46 -17.02
N HIS A 49 5.56 8.48 -17.54
CA HIS A 49 5.64 8.20 -18.97
C HIS A 49 4.36 7.56 -19.54
N ARG A 50 3.33 7.36 -18.72
CA ARG A 50 2.05 6.73 -19.05
C ARG A 50 2.16 5.25 -19.43
N ASP A 51 3.26 4.60 -19.13
CA ASP A 51 3.37 3.14 -19.23
C ASP A 51 2.71 2.51 -17.99
N TYR A 52 1.37 2.50 -18.00
CA TYR A 52 0.59 2.06 -16.87
C TYR A 52 0.69 0.55 -16.63
N GLU A 53 1.00 -0.24 -17.65
CA GLU A 53 1.23 -1.68 -17.50
C GLU A 53 2.56 -1.95 -16.78
N ALA A 54 3.66 -1.32 -17.22
CA ALA A 54 4.95 -1.44 -16.55
C ALA A 54 4.87 -0.91 -15.12
N ALA A 55 4.26 0.26 -14.91
CA ALA A 55 4.06 0.84 -13.58
C ALA A 55 3.23 -0.08 -12.69
N LEU A 56 2.15 -0.70 -13.19
CA LEU A 56 1.34 -1.67 -12.44
C LEU A 56 2.16 -2.87 -12.00
N ALA A 57 2.93 -3.44 -12.91
CA ALA A 57 3.81 -4.57 -12.59
C ALA A 57 4.86 -4.17 -11.54
N GLY A 58 5.48 -3.00 -11.71
CA GLY A 58 6.47 -2.46 -10.78
C GLY A 58 5.91 -2.20 -9.38
N PHE A 59 4.73 -1.58 -9.25
CA PHE A 59 4.11 -1.36 -7.93
C PHE A 59 3.68 -2.66 -7.26
N ARG A 60 3.21 -3.66 -7.99
CA ARG A 60 2.91 -4.98 -7.44
C ARG A 60 4.17 -5.65 -6.91
N PHE A 61 5.24 -5.64 -7.69
CA PHE A 61 6.54 -6.15 -7.27
C PHE A 61 7.09 -5.39 -6.05
N PHE A 62 6.90 -4.06 -6.01
CA PHE A 62 7.22 -3.26 -4.83
C PHE A 62 6.47 -3.76 -3.58
N LEU A 63 5.17 -4.02 -3.69
CA LEU A 63 4.35 -4.49 -2.57
C LEU A 63 4.76 -5.88 -2.09
N GLU A 64 5.19 -6.77 -2.98
CA GLU A 64 5.71 -8.09 -2.63
C GLU A 64 7.00 -7.98 -1.80
N LEU A 65 7.92 -7.11 -2.17
CA LEU A 65 9.21 -6.96 -1.50
C LEU A 65 9.17 -6.01 -0.29
N HIS A 66 8.38 -4.94 -0.37
CA HIS A 66 8.41 -3.81 0.55
C HIS A 66 7.03 -3.46 1.13
N GLY A 67 6.10 -4.42 1.17
CA GLY A 67 4.72 -4.22 1.64
C GLY A 67 4.58 -3.82 3.10
N GLN A 68 5.66 -3.90 3.89
CA GLN A 68 5.70 -3.47 5.30
C GLN A 68 6.33 -2.09 5.49
N THR A 69 6.73 -1.41 4.42
CA THR A 69 7.33 -0.08 4.50
C THR A 69 6.28 1.03 4.55
N SER A 70 6.69 2.23 4.94
CA SER A 70 5.82 3.42 4.94
C SER A 70 5.28 3.79 3.55
N LEU A 71 5.92 3.32 2.47
CA LEU A 71 5.50 3.55 1.09
C LEU A 71 4.45 2.54 0.58
N ALA A 72 4.17 1.46 1.32
CA ALA A 72 3.27 0.40 0.86
C ALA A 72 1.86 0.91 0.53
N ALA A 73 1.29 1.75 1.38
CA ALA A 73 -0.01 2.37 1.12
C ALA A 73 -0.01 3.25 -0.14
N ASN A 74 1.09 3.99 -0.38
CA ASN A 74 1.25 4.78 -1.59
C ASN A 74 1.35 3.87 -2.83
N ALA A 75 2.15 2.81 -2.76
CA ALA A 75 2.27 1.84 -3.86
C ALA A 75 0.92 1.17 -4.17
N GLN A 76 0.17 0.77 -3.14
CA GLN A 76 -1.18 0.20 -3.30
C GLN A 76 -2.16 1.19 -3.96
N TYR A 77 -2.09 2.47 -3.60
CA TYR A 77 -2.86 3.53 -4.25
C TYR A 77 -2.50 3.63 -5.75
N TRP A 78 -1.21 3.61 -6.10
CA TRP A 78 -0.77 3.68 -7.49
C TRP A 78 -1.12 2.43 -8.31
N VAL A 79 -1.20 1.26 -7.70
CA VAL A 79 -1.81 0.08 -8.35
C VAL A 79 -3.23 0.41 -8.82
N GLY A 80 -4.04 1.04 -7.97
CA GLY A 80 -5.39 1.49 -8.31
C GLY A 80 -5.39 2.55 -9.43
N GLU A 81 -4.48 3.54 -9.36
CA GLU A 81 -4.35 4.58 -10.40
C GLU A 81 -3.98 3.99 -11.76
N CYS A 82 -3.03 3.06 -11.83
CA CYS A 82 -2.68 2.38 -13.07
C CYS A 82 -3.90 1.68 -13.69
N GLN A 83 -4.62 0.90 -12.89
CA GLN A 83 -5.81 0.19 -13.33
C GLN A 83 -6.92 1.15 -13.78
N PHE A 84 -7.13 2.25 -13.04
CA PHE A 84 -8.08 3.29 -13.39
C PHE A 84 -7.73 3.95 -14.73
N ARG A 85 -6.46 4.29 -14.96
CA ARG A 85 -5.98 4.90 -16.22
C ARG A 85 -6.12 3.98 -17.42
N MET A 86 -6.02 2.67 -17.19
CA MET A 86 -6.25 1.64 -18.20
C MET A 86 -7.73 1.30 -18.42
N GLY A 87 -8.67 1.93 -17.69
CA GLY A 87 -10.10 1.62 -17.77
C GLY A 87 -10.51 0.32 -17.07
N ARG A 88 -9.61 -0.30 -16.30
CA ARG A 88 -9.86 -1.51 -15.50
C ARG A 88 -10.53 -1.14 -14.18
N TYR A 89 -11.75 -0.62 -14.27
CA TYR A 89 -12.40 0.03 -13.12
C TYR A 89 -12.75 -0.92 -11.98
N LYS A 90 -13.09 -2.17 -12.25
CA LYS A 90 -13.39 -3.16 -11.20
C LYS A 90 -12.14 -3.50 -10.38
N GLU A 91 -11.03 -3.68 -11.06
CA GLU A 91 -9.74 -3.93 -10.42
C GLU A 91 -9.24 -2.70 -9.66
N ALA A 92 -9.43 -1.50 -10.21
CA ALA A 92 -9.11 -0.24 -9.54
C ALA A 92 -9.88 -0.07 -8.23
N LEU A 93 -11.19 -0.41 -8.19
CA LEU A 93 -11.97 -0.42 -6.96
C LEU A 93 -11.32 -1.30 -5.89
N ASN A 94 -10.97 -2.55 -6.26
CA ASN A 94 -10.33 -3.47 -5.32
C ASN A 94 -9.02 -2.89 -4.77
N ALA A 95 -8.21 -2.29 -5.64
CA ALA A 95 -6.93 -1.71 -5.22
C ALA A 95 -7.11 -0.52 -4.27
N PHE A 96 -8.07 0.38 -4.52
CA PHE A 96 -8.35 1.52 -3.63
C PHE A 96 -9.01 1.07 -2.32
N TYR A 97 -9.91 0.08 -2.35
CA TYR A 97 -10.46 -0.51 -1.14
C TYR A 97 -9.37 -1.18 -0.28
N ASN A 98 -8.37 -1.81 -0.90
CA ASN A 98 -7.23 -2.36 -0.16
C ASN A 98 -6.48 -1.27 0.62
N VAL A 99 -6.33 -0.04 0.06
CA VAL A 99 -5.74 1.06 0.82
C VAL A 99 -6.58 1.37 2.06
N VAL A 100 -7.89 1.50 1.89
CA VAL A 100 -8.79 1.86 3.00
C VAL A 100 -8.85 0.78 4.08
N SER A 101 -8.79 -0.50 3.69
CA SER A 101 -8.94 -1.65 4.59
C SER A 101 -7.66 -2.04 5.30
N TYR A 102 -6.52 -2.02 4.60
CA TYR A 102 -5.26 -2.54 5.13
C TYR A 102 -4.30 -1.45 5.65
N TYR A 103 -4.57 -0.18 5.32
CA TYR A 103 -3.70 0.93 5.74
C TYR A 103 -4.50 2.05 6.45
N PRO A 104 -5.14 1.74 7.60
CA PRO A 104 -6.10 2.67 8.25
C PRO A 104 -5.46 3.96 8.79
N LEU A 105 -4.14 4.05 8.85
CA LEU A 105 -3.40 5.25 9.27
C LEU A 105 -2.71 5.96 8.09
N SER A 106 -3.01 5.56 6.86
CA SER A 106 -2.36 6.12 5.68
C SER A 106 -2.86 7.54 5.35
N PRO A 107 -1.95 8.44 4.96
CA PRO A 107 -2.36 9.74 4.39
C PRO A 107 -3.08 9.60 3.04
N LYS A 108 -3.14 8.39 2.46
CA LYS A 108 -3.85 8.12 1.20
C LYS A 108 -5.33 7.76 1.37
N LEU A 109 -5.86 7.76 2.60
CA LEU A 109 -7.26 7.36 2.85
C LEU A 109 -8.26 8.28 2.15
N ALA A 110 -8.14 9.60 2.29
CA ALA A 110 -9.02 10.56 1.63
C ALA A 110 -8.96 10.42 0.11
N ALA A 111 -7.73 10.38 -0.44
CA ALA A 111 -7.49 10.21 -1.87
C ALA A 111 -8.05 8.88 -2.41
N SER A 112 -7.86 7.78 -1.67
CA SER A 112 -8.38 6.47 -2.08
C SER A 112 -9.90 6.42 -2.04
N THR A 113 -10.53 7.00 -1.00
CA THR A 113 -12.00 7.06 -0.90
C THR A 113 -12.59 7.92 -2.02
N LEU A 114 -11.96 9.06 -2.35
CA LEU A 114 -12.34 9.88 -3.50
C LEU A 114 -12.23 9.08 -4.81
N LYS A 115 -11.14 8.33 -4.99
CA LYS A 115 -10.93 7.49 -6.19
C LYS A 115 -11.94 6.36 -6.30
N ILE A 116 -12.40 5.79 -5.20
CA ILE A 116 -13.52 4.82 -5.21
C ILE A 116 -14.78 5.50 -5.77
N GLY A 117 -15.12 6.71 -5.30
CA GLY A 117 -16.25 7.47 -5.82
C GLY A 117 -16.12 7.76 -7.32
N GLN A 118 -14.96 8.28 -7.74
CA GLN A 118 -14.68 8.54 -9.16
C GLN A 118 -14.76 7.27 -10.02
N THR A 119 -14.35 6.13 -9.47
CA THR A 119 -14.40 4.85 -10.16
C THR A 119 -15.84 4.36 -10.31
N TYR A 120 -16.69 4.52 -9.30
CA TYR A 120 -18.12 4.24 -9.41
C TYR A 120 -18.82 5.16 -10.44
N THR A 121 -18.44 6.43 -10.51
CA THR A 121 -18.91 7.34 -11.57
C THR A 121 -18.56 6.78 -12.97
N ARG A 122 -17.36 6.25 -13.16
CA ARG A 122 -16.93 5.61 -14.43
C ARG A 122 -17.72 4.34 -14.74
N LEU A 123 -18.10 3.61 -13.71
CA LEU A 123 -18.96 2.42 -13.81
C LEU A 123 -20.45 2.76 -13.93
N LYS A 124 -20.81 4.06 -13.90
CA LYS A 124 -22.21 4.57 -13.93
C LYS A 124 -23.05 4.15 -12.72
N ASP A 125 -22.42 3.78 -11.61
CA ASP A 125 -23.07 3.51 -10.33
C ASP A 125 -23.10 4.82 -9.52
N HIS A 126 -24.01 5.72 -9.89
CA HIS A 126 -24.08 7.08 -9.33
C HIS A 126 -24.44 7.09 -7.85
N GLU A 127 -25.22 6.12 -7.40
CA GLU A 127 -25.59 5.99 -5.99
C GLU A 127 -24.35 5.72 -5.12
N LYS A 128 -23.57 4.69 -5.48
CA LYS A 128 -22.34 4.39 -4.75
C LYS A 128 -21.29 5.47 -4.91
N ALA A 129 -21.20 6.11 -6.07
CA ALA A 129 -20.31 7.24 -6.27
C ALA A 129 -20.61 8.36 -5.26
N ARG A 130 -21.89 8.75 -5.14
CA ARG A 130 -22.34 9.79 -4.20
C ARG A 130 -22.03 9.40 -2.76
N MET A 131 -22.35 8.18 -2.34
CA MET A 131 -22.02 7.71 -0.98
C MET A 131 -20.52 7.83 -0.67
N MET A 132 -19.64 7.53 -1.62
CA MET A 132 -18.20 7.65 -1.42
C MET A 132 -17.76 9.11 -1.34
N TYR A 133 -18.33 10.00 -2.15
CA TYR A 133 -18.03 11.42 -2.07
C TYR A 133 -18.50 12.04 -0.75
N GLU A 134 -19.72 11.73 -0.30
CA GLU A 134 -20.23 12.12 1.01
C GLU A 134 -19.33 11.62 2.14
N GLN A 135 -18.86 10.36 2.04
CA GLN A 135 -17.91 9.83 3.02
C GLN A 135 -16.58 10.60 3.07
N VAL A 136 -16.07 11.09 1.94
CA VAL A 136 -14.87 11.94 1.92
C VAL A 136 -15.15 13.28 2.61
N ILE A 137 -16.28 13.91 2.31
CA ILE A 137 -16.69 15.18 2.89
C ILE A 137 -16.82 15.08 4.41
N ASP A 138 -17.43 14.00 4.89
CA ASP A 138 -17.71 13.80 6.32
C ASP A 138 -16.46 13.45 7.13
N LYS A 139 -15.62 12.56 6.59
CA LYS A 139 -14.45 12.06 7.32
C LYS A 139 -13.20 12.93 7.17
N TYR A 140 -13.11 13.69 6.09
CA TYR A 140 -11.92 14.49 5.74
C TYR A 140 -12.31 15.91 5.30
N PRO A 141 -13.13 16.66 6.07
CA PRO A 141 -13.78 17.89 5.63
C PRO A 141 -12.81 18.98 5.14
N ASP A 142 -11.61 19.03 5.71
CA ASP A 142 -10.59 20.03 5.41
C ASP A 142 -9.58 19.58 4.34
N SER A 143 -9.78 18.39 3.75
CA SER A 143 -8.87 17.86 2.73
C SER A 143 -9.18 18.46 1.35
N PRO A 144 -8.16 18.58 0.47
CA PRO A 144 -8.41 18.96 -0.93
C PRO A 144 -9.31 17.95 -1.65
N GLU A 145 -9.33 16.70 -1.22
CA GLU A 145 -10.21 15.66 -1.73
C GLU A 145 -11.68 15.96 -1.42
N ALA A 146 -12.00 16.54 -0.26
CA ALA A 146 -13.36 16.94 0.10
C ALA A 146 -13.89 18.05 -0.82
N GLU A 147 -13.06 18.99 -1.23
CA GLU A 147 -13.44 20.01 -2.22
C GLU A 147 -13.81 19.38 -3.57
N VAL A 148 -13.03 18.39 -4.02
CA VAL A 148 -13.33 17.66 -5.26
C VAL A 148 -14.62 16.87 -5.11
N ALA A 149 -14.83 16.24 -3.95
CA ALA A 149 -16.03 15.47 -3.67
C ALA A 149 -17.29 16.33 -3.65
N ARG A 150 -17.28 17.52 -3.03
CA ARG A 150 -18.40 18.48 -3.02
C ARG A 150 -18.80 18.85 -4.45
N LYS A 151 -17.84 19.22 -5.29
CA LYS A 151 -18.11 19.55 -6.70
C LYS A 151 -18.69 18.36 -7.48
N ALA A 152 -18.26 17.15 -7.17
CA ALA A 152 -18.78 15.95 -7.81
C ALA A 152 -20.26 15.68 -7.41
N VAL A 153 -20.62 15.85 -6.13
CA VAL A 153 -21.99 15.72 -5.64
C VAL A 153 -22.91 16.76 -6.27
N GLU A 154 -22.46 18.03 -6.32
CA GLU A 154 -23.21 19.14 -6.95
C GLU A 154 -23.46 18.86 -8.44
N ALA A 155 -22.45 18.37 -9.17
CA ALA A 155 -22.57 18.03 -10.59
C ALA A 155 -23.52 16.87 -10.86
N GLU A 156 -23.61 15.90 -9.95
CA GLU A 156 -24.57 14.79 -10.08
C GLU A 156 -25.99 15.26 -9.77
N ALA A 157 -26.20 16.12 -8.76
CA ALA A 157 -27.51 16.69 -8.43
C ALA A 157 -28.08 17.50 -9.61
N ALA A 158 -27.26 18.34 -10.24
CA ALA A 158 -27.67 19.13 -11.40
C ALA A 158 -28.11 18.28 -12.60
N LYS A 159 -27.57 17.08 -12.76
CA LYS A 159 -27.99 16.16 -13.85
C LYS A 159 -29.37 15.54 -13.59
N THR A 160 -29.71 15.29 -12.33
CA THR A 160 -31.00 14.69 -11.96
C THR A 160 -32.15 15.69 -12.07
N GLU A 161 -31.89 16.99 -11.87
CA GLU A 161 -32.90 18.06 -12.02
C GLU A 161 -33.25 18.34 -13.50
N PHE A 162 -32.37 18.04 -14.43
CA PHE A 162 -32.57 18.30 -15.87
C PHE A 162 -32.98 17.06 -16.67
N SER A 163 -33.25 15.92 -16.03
CA SER A 163 -33.73 14.72 -16.71
C SER A 163 -35.24 14.75 -16.75
N PRO A 164 -35.86 14.89 -17.95
CA PRO A 164 -37.32 14.95 -18.10
C PRO A 164 -37.98 13.60 -17.76
#